data_60b1a0309ca2d414d56743f71fb57a6f
#
_entry.id   60b1a0309ca2d414d56743f71fb57a6f
#
_cell.length_a   1.000
_cell.length_b   1.000
_cell.length_c   1.000
_cell.angle_alpha   90.00
_cell.angle_beta   90.00
_cell.angle_gamma   90.00
#
_symmetry.space_group_name_H-M   'P 1'
#
loop_
_entity.id
_entity.type
_entity.pdbx_description
1 polymer ?
#
loop_
_entity_poly.entity_id
_entity_poly.type
_entity_poly.pdbx_seq_one_letter_code
_entity_poly.pdbx_strand_id
1 'polypeptide(L)'
;MSNSFESILDRPVTEIDRPTLVPVGTYACIIKNQPEEDKTRMGTDMLRFVFWITAPTEDVSEDDLRAALTREDGSLKSLQEISVRHQFWTTPSAAYRLFDFLSNDLGIDGGSKKNPKSLRDMLMEVIGKEFLAHVVHNPSQDGKTTWANVDRTMPLG
;
A
#
# COMPACT_ATOMS: atom_id res chain seq x y z
N MET A 1 -10.85 6.60 31.54
CA MET A 1 -10.30 6.05 30.31
C MET A 1 -9.05 6.81 29.94
N SER A 2 -7.94 6.12 29.83
CA SER A 2 -6.71 6.78 29.50
C SER A 2 -6.73 7.27 28.05
N ASN A 3 -6.25 8.45 27.85
CA ASN A 3 -6.02 9.00 26.53
C ASN A 3 -4.88 8.21 25.88
N SER A 4 -5.08 7.70 24.66
CA SER A 4 -4.06 6.94 23.94
C SER A 4 -2.79 7.76 23.70
N PHE A 5 -2.91 9.08 23.56
CA PHE A 5 -1.80 9.99 23.39
C PHE A 5 -0.92 10.04 24.66
N GLU A 6 -1.54 10.17 25.83
CA GLU A 6 -0.81 10.14 27.09
C GLU A 6 -0.14 8.78 27.31
N SER A 7 -0.85 7.70 26.96
CA SER A 7 -0.30 6.35 27.06
C SER A 7 0.96 6.17 26.22
N ILE A 8 1.02 6.75 25.03
CA ILE A 8 2.21 6.70 24.17
C ILE A 8 3.34 7.51 24.78
N LEU A 9 3.05 8.69 25.31
CA LEU A 9 4.07 9.55 25.93
C LEU A 9 4.71 8.91 27.16
N ASP A 10 3.94 8.10 27.88
CA ASP A 10 4.40 7.45 29.10
C ASP A 10 5.14 6.13 28.85
N ARG A 11 5.12 5.62 27.62
CA ARG A 11 5.80 4.37 27.31
C ARG A 11 7.31 4.54 27.24
N PRO A 12 8.08 3.52 27.67
CA PRO A 12 9.51 3.50 27.41
C PRO A 12 9.79 3.61 25.91
N VAL A 13 10.86 4.31 25.55
CA VAL A 13 11.23 4.50 24.13
C VAL A 13 11.43 3.18 23.40
N THR A 14 11.77 2.11 24.12
CA THR A 14 11.93 0.78 23.54
C THR A 14 10.61 0.15 23.10
N GLU A 15 9.47 0.64 23.61
CA GLU A 15 8.14 0.15 23.23
C GLU A 15 7.54 0.92 22.05
N ILE A 16 8.23 1.98 21.59
CA ILE A 16 7.76 2.76 20.46
C ILE A 16 8.26 2.11 19.18
N ASP A 17 7.33 1.53 18.42
CA ASP A 17 7.65 0.91 17.13
C ASP A 17 7.80 1.98 16.05
N ARG A 18 8.87 1.84 15.27
CA ARG A 18 9.05 2.65 14.06
C ARG A 18 8.35 1.96 12.90
N PRO A 19 7.83 2.74 11.92
CA PRO A 19 7.31 2.13 10.71
C PRO A 19 8.37 1.24 10.07
N THR A 20 7.95 0.06 9.63
CA THR A 20 8.86 -0.89 8.99
C THR A 20 9.12 -0.46 7.56
N LEU A 21 10.40 -0.30 7.21
CA LEU A 21 10.82 0.00 5.85
C LEU A 21 11.19 -1.32 5.17
N VAL A 22 10.24 -1.92 4.45
CA VAL A 22 10.50 -3.17 3.75
C VAL A 22 11.52 -2.93 2.62
N PRO A 23 12.38 -3.92 2.30
CA PRO A 23 13.36 -3.78 1.23
C PRO A 23 12.72 -3.49 -0.12
N VAL A 24 13.48 -2.85 -1.01
CA VAL A 24 13.08 -2.68 -2.41
C VAL A 24 12.86 -4.05 -3.05
N GLY A 25 11.79 -4.19 -3.80
CA GLY A 25 11.46 -5.42 -4.50
C GLY A 25 9.97 -5.56 -4.72
N THR A 26 9.59 -6.70 -5.28
CA THR A 26 8.20 -6.99 -5.62
C THR A 26 7.58 -7.86 -4.53
N TYR A 27 6.38 -7.48 -4.10
CA TYR A 27 5.65 -8.19 -3.06
C TYR A 27 4.26 -8.57 -3.55
N ALA A 28 3.80 -9.75 -3.15
CA ALA A 28 2.39 -10.09 -3.29
C ALA A 28 1.60 -9.29 -2.25
N CYS A 29 0.51 -8.70 -2.67
CA CYS A 29 -0.32 -7.84 -1.83
C CYS A 29 -1.79 -8.21 -1.96
N ILE A 30 -2.58 -7.80 -0.97
CA ILE A 30 -4.04 -7.97 -0.95
C ILE A 30 -4.70 -6.68 -0.48
N ILE A 31 -5.88 -6.43 -0.99
CA ILE A 31 -6.70 -5.29 -0.56
C ILE A 31 -7.74 -5.81 0.43
N LYS A 32 -7.73 -5.27 1.65
CA LYS A 32 -8.65 -5.67 2.72
C LYS A 32 -9.75 -4.66 2.98
N ASN A 33 -9.54 -3.40 2.59
CA ASN A 33 -10.47 -2.31 2.85
C ASN A 33 -10.74 -1.53 1.57
N GLN A 34 -11.90 -0.90 1.49
CA GLN A 34 -12.19 0.03 0.41
C GLN A 34 -11.21 1.21 0.43
N PRO A 35 -10.78 1.69 -0.75
CA PRO A 35 -9.93 2.86 -0.79
C PRO A 35 -10.68 4.12 -0.31
N GLU A 36 -9.93 5.09 0.17
CA GLU A 36 -10.48 6.35 0.63
C GLU A 36 -10.39 7.42 -0.47
N GLU A 37 -11.48 8.15 -0.65
CA GLU A 37 -11.48 9.33 -1.52
C GLU A 37 -10.89 10.50 -0.75
N ASP A 38 -9.97 11.24 -1.36
CA ASP A 38 -9.29 12.36 -0.73
C ASP A 38 -8.96 13.43 -1.77
N LYS A 39 -8.44 14.55 -1.31
CA LYS A 39 -7.97 15.64 -2.16
C LYS A 39 -6.57 16.07 -1.73
N THR A 40 -5.77 16.49 -2.71
CA THR A 40 -4.48 17.11 -2.40
C THR A 40 -4.74 18.52 -1.86
N ARG A 41 -3.67 19.16 -1.37
CA ARG A 41 -3.73 20.57 -0.97
C ARG A 41 -4.22 21.49 -2.10
N MET A 42 -3.92 21.11 -3.34
CA MET A 42 -4.33 21.86 -4.53
C MET A 42 -5.77 21.54 -4.95
N GLY A 43 -6.47 20.68 -4.23
CA GLY A 43 -7.84 20.31 -4.54
C GLY A 43 -7.99 19.23 -5.61
N THR A 44 -6.91 18.55 -5.98
CA THR A 44 -6.95 17.45 -6.95
C THR A 44 -7.52 16.20 -6.33
N ASP A 45 -8.53 15.62 -6.96
CA ASP A 45 -9.16 14.40 -6.47
C ASP A 45 -8.21 13.21 -6.61
N MET A 46 -8.17 12.37 -5.58
CA MET A 46 -7.39 11.15 -5.57
C MET A 46 -8.08 10.06 -4.78
N LEU A 47 -7.66 8.82 -5.05
CA LEU A 47 -8.11 7.62 -4.35
C LEU A 47 -6.91 6.98 -3.69
N ARG A 48 -6.98 6.77 -2.38
CA ARG A 48 -5.88 6.22 -1.60
C ARG A 48 -6.16 4.77 -1.24
N PHE A 49 -5.27 3.88 -1.66
CA PHE A 49 -5.32 2.46 -1.33
C PHE A 49 -4.35 2.11 -0.22
N VAL A 50 -4.70 1.10 0.56
CA VAL A 50 -3.79 0.42 1.48
C VAL A 50 -3.58 -0.99 0.94
N PHE A 51 -2.34 -1.33 0.60
CA PHE A 51 -1.97 -2.65 0.11
C PHE A 51 -1.31 -3.42 1.26
N TRP A 52 -1.93 -4.51 1.69
CA TRP A 52 -1.37 -5.36 2.72
C TRP A 52 -0.45 -6.39 2.09
N ILE A 53 0.78 -6.48 2.59
CA ILE A 53 1.79 -7.39 2.04
C ILE A 53 1.49 -8.80 2.53
N THR A 54 1.48 -9.77 1.60
CA THR A 54 1.26 -11.18 1.94
C THR A 54 2.54 -12.00 1.86
N ALA A 55 3.42 -11.71 0.89
CA ALA A 55 4.66 -12.46 0.70
C ALA A 55 5.64 -11.67 -0.17
N PRO A 56 6.96 -11.87 0.01
CA PRO A 56 7.95 -11.35 -0.93
C PRO A 56 8.00 -12.23 -2.18
N THR A 57 8.60 -11.70 -3.25
CA THR A 57 8.93 -12.48 -4.44
C THR A 57 10.46 -12.62 -4.57
N GLU A 58 10.91 -13.21 -5.67
CA GLU A 58 12.33 -13.56 -5.87
C GLU A 58 13.30 -12.39 -5.82
N ASP A 59 12.84 -11.18 -6.17
CA ASP A 59 13.70 -10.00 -6.22
C ASP A 59 13.88 -9.30 -4.87
N VAL A 60 13.27 -9.83 -3.80
CA VAL A 60 13.43 -9.31 -2.45
C VAL A 60 14.55 -10.08 -1.74
N SER A 61 15.53 -9.37 -1.18
CA SER A 61 16.60 -9.99 -0.38
C SER A 61 16.01 -10.51 0.93
N GLU A 62 16.12 -11.82 1.15
CA GLU A 62 15.63 -12.47 2.38
C GLU A 62 16.33 -11.92 3.62
N ASP A 63 17.64 -11.68 3.54
CA ASP A 63 18.42 -11.15 4.65
C ASP A 63 18.01 -9.72 4.99
N ASP A 64 17.81 -8.88 3.98
CA ASP A 64 17.37 -7.50 4.18
C ASP A 64 15.95 -7.48 4.74
N LEU A 65 15.08 -8.35 4.28
CA LEU A 65 13.71 -8.45 4.77
C LEU A 65 13.69 -8.87 6.25
N ARG A 66 14.47 -9.87 6.60
CA ARG A 66 14.59 -10.32 8.00
C ARG A 66 15.09 -9.18 8.88
N ALA A 67 16.11 -8.47 8.44
CA ALA A 67 16.66 -7.33 9.19
C ALA A 67 15.60 -6.24 9.38
N ALA A 68 14.82 -5.94 8.35
CA ALA A 68 13.77 -4.92 8.42
C ALA A 68 12.63 -5.33 9.37
N LEU A 69 12.33 -6.62 9.47
CA LEU A 69 11.26 -7.14 10.33
C LEU A 69 11.70 -7.36 11.78
N THR A 70 13.00 -7.32 12.06
CA THR A 70 13.52 -7.55 13.40
C THR A 70 13.34 -6.32 14.27
N ARG A 71 12.66 -6.48 15.42
CA ARG A 71 12.51 -5.44 16.42
C ARG A 71 13.79 -5.28 17.24
N GLU A 72 13.89 -4.19 17.98
CA GLU A 72 15.05 -3.93 18.85
C GLU A 72 15.26 -5.03 19.90
N ASP A 73 14.18 -5.68 20.34
CA ASP A 73 14.24 -6.78 21.29
C ASP A 73 14.60 -8.13 20.66
N GLY A 74 14.83 -8.16 19.35
CA GLY A 74 15.19 -9.37 18.61
C GLY A 74 14.02 -10.19 18.08
N SER A 75 12.77 -9.84 18.43
CA SER A 75 11.60 -10.51 17.91
C SER A 75 11.33 -10.08 16.46
N LEU A 76 10.60 -10.91 15.72
CA LEU A 76 10.25 -10.62 14.33
C LEU A 76 8.80 -10.13 14.21
N LYS A 77 8.61 -9.07 13.42
CA LYS A 77 7.28 -8.64 13.00
C LYS A 77 6.77 -9.60 11.94
N SER A 78 5.45 -9.77 11.88
CA SER A 78 4.84 -10.51 10.79
C SER A 78 4.76 -9.62 9.54
N LEU A 79 5.18 -10.16 8.40
CA LEU A 79 5.07 -9.43 7.13
C LEU A 79 3.62 -9.08 6.80
N GLN A 80 2.67 -9.93 7.18
CA GLN A 80 1.25 -9.72 6.94
C GLN A 80 0.66 -8.56 7.75
N GLU A 81 1.37 -8.03 8.72
CA GLU A 81 0.98 -6.84 9.49
C GLU A 81 1.47 -5.55 8.85
N ILE A 82 2.19 -5.63 7.74
CA ILE A 82 2.79 -4.48 7.08
C ILE A 82 1.99 -4.13 5.84
N SER A 83 1.74 -2.84 5.67
CA SER A 83 1.05 -2.32 4.51
C SER A 83 1.87 -1.21 3.87
N VAL A 84 1.63 -1.01 2.59
CA VAL A 84 2.14 0.14 1.83
C VAL A 84 0.96 0.88 1.23
N ARG A 85 1.09 2.17 1.09
CA ARG A 85 0.04 3.01 0.53
C ARG A 85 0.34 3.36 -0.91
N HIS A 86 -0.71 3.45 -1.69
CA HIS A 86 -0.61 3.89 -3.08
C HIS A 86 -1.84 4.71 -3.42
N GLN A 87 -1.65 5.74 -4.25
CA GLN A 87 -2.73 6.64 -4.61
C GLN A 87 -2.83 6.78 -6.12
N PHE A 88 -4.08 6.88 -6.57
CA PHE A 88 -4.39 7.14 -7.97
C PHE A 88 -5.11 8.48 -8.06
N TRP A 89 -4.68 9.30 -9.01
CA TRP A 89 -5.38 10.53 -9.31
C TRP A 89 -6.66 10.19 -10.08
N THR A 90 -7.79 10.75 -9.64
CA THR A 90 -9.09 10.49 -10.27
C THR A 90 -9.54 11.63 -11.17
N THR A 91 -8.60 12.44 -11.62
CA THR A 91 -8.85 13.46 -12.65
C THR A 91 -9.11 12.77 -13.99
N PRO A 92 -9.86 13.42 -14.92
CA PRO A 92 -10.13 12.81 -16.21
C PRO A 92 -8.89 12.39 -16.99
N SER A 93 -7.78 13.13 -16.87
CA SER A 93 -6.54 12.81 -17.58
C SER A 93 -5.74 11.67 -16.97
N ALA A 94 -5.96 11.35 -15.69
CA ALA A 94 -5.17 10.35 -14.96
C ALA A 94 -5.98 9.11 -14.56
N ALA A 95 -7.31 9.15 -14.69
CA ALA A 95 -8.18 8.05 -14.25
C ALA A 95 -7.90 6.74 -14.99
N TYR A 96 -7.30 6.77 -16.18
CA TYR A 96 -6.96 5.57 -16.93
C TYR A 96 -6.00 4.65 -16.14
N ARG A 97 -5.15 5.21 -15.30
CA ARG A 97 -4.21 4.44 -14.47
C ARG A 97 -4.96 3.60 -13.44
N LEU A 98 -5.98 4.17 -12.84
CA LEU A 98 -6.85 3.44 -11.92
C LEU A 98 -7.60 2.33 -12.67
N PHE A 99 -8.14 2.63 -13.83
CA PHE A 99 -8.83 1.63 -14.66
C PHE A 99 -7.89 0.46 -15.00
N ASP A 100 -6.67 0.76 -15.44
CA ASP A 100 -5.69 -0.28 -15.78
C ASP A 100 -5.33 -1.14 -14.56
N PHE A 101 -5.18 -0.53 -13.40
CA PHE A 101 -4.95 -1.29 -12.16
C PHE A 101 -6.12 -2.23 -11.86
N LEU A 102 -7.36 -1.73 -11.92
CA LEU A 102 -8.53 -2.53 -11.61
C LEU A 102 -8.74 -3.65 -12.63
N SER A 103 -8.58 -3.38 -13.91
CA SER A 103 -8.86 -4.35 -14.98
C SER A 103 -7.71 -5.32 -15.22
N ASN A 104 -6.48 -4.83 -15.32
CA ASN A 104 -5.31 -5.66 -15.65
C ASN A 104 -4.71 -6.34 -14.44
N ASP A 105 -4.47 -5.59 -13.36
CA ASP A 105 -3.77 -6.13 -12.20
C ASP A 105 -4.70 -6.91 -11.29
N LEU A 106 -5.91 -6.42 -11.05
CA LEU A 106 -6.89 -7.08 -10.19
C LEU A 106 -7.85 -8.00 -10.96
N GLY A 107 -7.89 -7.89 -12.27
CA GLY A 107 -8.76 -8.74 -13.09
C GLY A 107 -10.25 -8.45 -12.97
N ILE A 108 -10.61 -7.22 -12.60
CA ILE A 108 -12.01 -6.82 -12.45
C ILE A 108 -12.60 -6.46 -13.82
N ASP A 109 -13.74 -7.05 -14.14
CA ASP A 109 -14.45 -6.80 -15.40
C ASP A 109 -15.01 -5.37 -15.44
N GLY A 110 -14.72 -4.63 -16.49
CA GLY A 110 -15.23 -3.28 -16.73
C GLY A 110 -16.58 -3.23 -17.43
N GLY A 111 -17.18 -4.38 -17.66
CA GLY A 111 -18.47 -4.46 -18.39
C GLY A 111 -18.27 -4.55 -19.90
N SER A 112 -19.36 -4.51 -20.62
CA SER A 112 -19.38 -4.55 -22.09
C SER A 112 -19.61 -3.17 -22.67
N LYS A 113 -19.46 -3.03 -23.99
CA LYS A 113 -19.78 -1.76 -24.67
C LYS A 113 -21.25 -1.38 -24.52
N LYS A 114 -22.14 -2.38 -24.37
CA LYS A 114 -23.58 -2.15 -24.16
C LYS A 114 -23.90 -1.81 -22.69
N ASN A 115 -23.17 -2.41 -21.76
CA ASN A 115 -23.37 -2.22 -20.33
C ASN A 115 -22.01 -1.95 -19.65
N PRO A 116 -21.43 -0.77 -19.88
CA PRO A 116 -20.16 -0.44 -19.24
C PRO A 116 -20.37 -0.22 -17.74
N LYS A 117 -19.39 -0.66 -16.95
CA LYS A 117 -19.36 -0.36 -15.52
C LYS A 117 -18.67 0.97 -15.30
N SER A 118 -19.07 1.68 -14.26
CA SER A 118 -18.32 2.83 -13.80
C SER A 118 -17.09 2.38 -12.99
N LEU A 119 -16.13 3.28 -12.80
CA LEU A 119 -15.01 2.99 -11.90
C LEU A 119 -15.52 2.69 -10.49
N ARG A 120 -16.55 3.38 -10.04
CA ARG A 120 -17.14 3.13 -8.72
C ARG A 120 -17.71 1.71 -8.62
N ASP A 121 -18.35 1.21 -9.67
CA ASP A 121 -18.85 -0.17 -9.69
C ASP A 121 -17.69 -1.18 -9.62
N MET A 122 -16.59 -0.92 -10.33
CA MET A 122 -15.41 -1.76 -10.29
C MET A 122 -14.76 -1.74 -8.89
N LEU A 123 -14.74 -0.59 -8.24
CA LEU A 123 -14.18 -0.45 -6.90
C LEU A 123 -14.94 -1.26 -5.85
N MET A 124 -16.20 -1.57 -6.08
CA MET A 124 -16.97 -2.44 -5.17
C MET A 124 -16.43 -3.87 -5.11
N GLU A 125 -15.60 -4.27 -6.07
CA GLU A 125 -15.08 -5.63 -6.18
C GLU A 125 -13.62 -5.77 -5.74
N VAL A 126 -12.98 -4.70 -5.23
CA VAL A 126 -11.53 -4.73 -4.94
C VAL A 126 -11.15 -5.53 -3.70
N ILE A 127 -12.06 -5.64 -2.72
CA ILE A 127 -11.74 -6.32 -1.46
C ILE A 127 -11.47 -7.80 -1.71
N GLY A 128 -10.35 -8.29 -1.19
CA GLY A 128 -9.91 -9.66 -1.37
C GLY A 128 -9.10 -9.91 -2.62
N LYS A 129 -8.92 -8.91 -3.48
CA LYS A 129 -8.11 -9.06 -4.70
C LYS A 129 -6.63 -9.04 -4.37
N GLU A 130 -5.90 -9.96 -4.98
CA GLU A 130 -4.46 -10.11 -4.83
C GLU A 130 -3.75 -9.67 -6.10
N PHE A 131 -2.55 -9.12 -5.93
CA PHE A 131 -1.75 -8.61 -7.04
C PHE A 131 -0.30 -8.45 -6.58
N LEU A 132 0.58 -8.05 -7.50
CA LEU A 132 1.97 -7.75 -7.18
C LEU A 132 2.19 -6.24 -7.16
N ALA A 133 2.96 -5.75 -6.21
CA ALA A 133 3.35 -4.35 -6.11
C ALA A 133 4.86 -4.25 -5.98
N HIS A 134 5.49 -3.42 -6.81
CA HIS A 134 6.93 -3.16 -6.72
C HIS A 134 7.14 -1.98 -5.79
N VAL A 135 7.93 -2.20 -4.75
CA VAL A 135 8.22 -1.20 -3.70
C VAL A 135 9.60 -0.61 -3.93
N VAL A 136 9.68 0.70 -3.84
CA VAL A 136 10.93 1.45 -3.91
C VAL A 136 11.05 2.34 -2.68
N HIS A 137 12.24 2.85 -2.42
CA HIS A 137 12.49 3.77 -1.32
C HIS A 137 12.65 5.18 -1.87
N ASN A 138 11.92 6.12 -1.27
CA ASN A 138 12.03 7.52 -1.61
C ASN A 138 12.31 8.35 -0.36
N PRO A 139 13.25 9.29 -0.42
CA PRO A 139 13.49 10.18 0.72
C PRO A 139 12.37 11.19 0.86
N SER A 140 12.12 11.63 2.10
CA SER A 140 11.22 12.77 2.34
C SER A 140 11.85 14.05 1.78
N GLN A 141 11.04 15.11 1.67
CA GLN A 141 11.53 16.39 1.14
C GLN A 141 12.70 16.97 1.93
N ASP A 142 12.72 16.75 3.23
CA ASP A 142 13.80 17.22 4.10
C ASP A 142 14.99 16.25 4.18
N GLY A 143 14.89 15.09 3.52
CA GLY A 143 15.95 14.07 3.51
C GLY A 143 16.15 13.32 4.83
N LYS A 144 15.32 13.57 5.83
CA LYS A 144 15.49 12.96 7.17
C LYS A 144 14.81 11.60 7.29
N THR A 145 13.82 11.31 6.46
CA THR A 145 13.04 10.09 6.52
C THR A 145 13.03 9.44 5.14
N THR A 146 13.04 8.12 5.11
CA THR A 146 12.88 7.35 3.89
C THR A 146 11.55 6.60 3.96
N TRP A 147 10.79 6.66 2.89
CA TRP A 147 9.48 6.00 2.79
C TRP A 147 9.52 4.86 1.78
N ALA A 148 8.80 3.79 2.09
CA ALA A 148 8.53 2.74 1.13
C ALA A 148 7.30 3.14 0.31
N ASN A 149 7.45 3.20 -1.00
CA ASN A 149 6.38 3.58 -1.92
C ASN A 149 6.23 2.54 -3.02
N VAL A 150 5.03 2.43 -3.57
CA VAL A 150 4.75 1.57 -4.72
C VAL A 150 4.98 2.38 -5.99
N ASP A 151 5.84 1.89 -6.89
CA ASP A 151 6.08 2.55 -8.16
C ASP A 151 5.30 1.91 -9.32
N ARG A 152 4.91 0.65 -9.19
CA ARG A 152 4.09 -0.04 -10.19
C ARG A 152 3.37 -1.23 -9.58
N THR A 153 2.31 -1.65 -10.24
CA THR A 153 1.53 -2.83 -9.87
C THR A 153 1.44 -3.78 -11.05
N MET A 154 1.21 -5.06 -10.77
CA MET A 154 1.18 -6.11 -11.79
C MET A 154 0.18 -7.18 -11.38
N PRO A 155 -0.37 -7.97 -12.33
CA PRO A 155 -1.21 -9.10 -11.96
C PRO A 155 -0.40 -10.17 -11.23
N LEU A 156 -1.07 -10.93 -10.37
CA LEU A 156 -0.44 -11.95 -9.53
C LEU A 156 0.11 -13.13 -10.34
N GLY A 157 -0.55 -13.49 -11.39
CA GLY A 157 -0.16 -14.63 -12.22
C GLY A 157 0.08 -14.31 -13.67
#